data_251044e273d9dbaa8dfd621d12d41317
#
_entry.id   251044e273d9dbaa8dfd621d12d41317
#
_cell.length_a   1.000
_cell.length_b   1.000
_cell.length_c   1.000
_cell.angle_alpha   90.00
_cell.angle_beta   90.00
_cell.angle_gamma   90.00
#
_symmetry.space_group_name_H-M   'P 1'
#
loop_
_entity.id
_entity.type
_entity.pdbx_description
1 polymer ?
#
loop_
_entity_poly.entity_id
_entity_poly.type
_entity_poly.pdbx_seq_one_letter_code
_entity_poly.pdbx_strand_id
1 'polypeptide(L)'
;MKKKKNTYKQELTESQKQEIKDAFDLFDTSGSGTIEPKELKVALRALGFEPSKEDIQKLVEAFDKDESGTIDFHEFLAIMMKKMGETDQKDALDEAFHLFDKDGDGDITFEDLKAVAFELNETMTDEELMEMLKGASQNKNAAGETAVSDQAFKQMLSKSSNNQ
;
A
#
# COMPACT_ATOMS: atom_id res chain seq x y z
N MET A 1 31.43 5.69 9.45
CA MET A 1 30.23 5.04 10.01
C MET A 1 29.28 4.70 8.87
N LYS A 2 29.10 3.41 8.57
CA LYS A 2 28.22 2.95 7.50
C LYS A 2 26.78 3.04 8.00
N LYS A 3 25.96 3.92 7.40
CA LYS A 3 24.50 3.94 7.62
C LYS A 3 23.94 2.61 7.15
N LYS A 4 23.40 1.81 8.08
CA LYS A 4 22.61 0.63 7.75
C LYS A 4 21.35 1.12 7.00
N LYS A 5 21.28 0.81 5.71
CA LYS A 5 20.01 0.85 4.97
C LYS A 5 19.10 -0.19 5.62
N ASN A 6 18.11 0.29 6.37
CA ASN A 6 17.06 -0.55 6.90
C ASN A 6 16.05 -0.78 5.76
N THR A 7 16.44 -1.61 4.82
CA THR A 7 15.52 -2.17 3.85
C THR A 7 14.82 -3.30 4.61
N TYR A 8 13.60 -3.08 5.04
CA TYR A 8 12.70 -4.17 5.46
C TYR A 8 12.47 -5.03 4.20
N LYS A 9 13.38 -5.96 3.97
CA LYS A 9 13.17 -7.07 3.08
C LYS A 9 12.22 -7.98 3.83
N GLN A 10 10.93 -7.84 3.57
CA GLN A 10 9.93 -8.77 4.05
C GLN A 10 10.27 -10.12 3.42
N GLU A 11 10.94 -10.97 4.18
CA GLU A 11 11.21 -12.33 3.75
C GLU A 11 9.91 -13.11 3.96
N LEU A 12 9.37 -13.63 2.87
CA LEU A 12 8.21 -14.51 2.94
C LEU A 12 8.50 -15.70 3.85
N THR A 13 7.57 -16.02 4.72
CA THR A 13 7.65 -17.24 5.53
C THR A 13 7.54 -18.46 4.61
N GLU A 14 8.02 -19.61 5.07
CA GLU A 14 7.91 -20.86 4.30
C GLU A 14 6.44 -21.22 4.02
N SER A 15 5.53 -20.90 4.94
CA SER A 15 4.08 -21.06 4.74
C SER A 15 3.57 -20.20 3.59
N GLN A 16 3.94 -18.92 3.57
CA GLN A 16 3.55 -17.99 2.50
C GLN A 16 4.12 -18.40 1.14
N LYS A 17 5.38 -18.86 1.10
CA LYS A 17 5.98 -19.38 -0.12
C LYS A 17 5.24 -20.62 -0.64
N GLN A 18 4.81 -21.50 0.27
CA GLN A 18 4.06 -22.69 -0.10
C GLN A 18 2.67 -22.33 -0.63
N GLU A 19 1.96 -21.42 0.00
CA GLU A 19 0.66 -20.91 -0.48
C GLU A 19 0.76 -20.30 -1.88
N ILE A 20 1.82 -19.49 -2.10
CA ILE A 20 2.10 -18.89 -3.42
C ILE A 20 2.40 -19.97 -4.45
N LYS A 21 3.16 -21.02 -4.07
CA LYS A 21 3.46 -22.12 -4.96
C LYS A 21 2.21 -22.93 -5.29
N ASP A 22 1.39 -23.24 -4.31
CA ASP A 22 0.15 -24.00 -4.51
C ASP A 22 -0.81 -23.23 -5.44
N ALA A 23 -0.88 -21.91 -5.28
CA ALA A 23 -1.64 -21.05 -6.18
C ALA A 23 -1.06 -21.08 -7.62
N PHE A 24 0.26 -20.97 -7.76
CA PHE A 24 0.90 -21.04 -9.06
C PHE A 24 0.62 -22.38 -9.77
N ASP A 25 0.84 -23.50 -9.08
CA ASP A 25 0.64 -24.85 -9.60
C ASP A 25 -0.85 -25.12 -9.97
N LEU A 26 -1.78 -24.49 -9.25
CA LEU A 26 -3.22 -24.59 -9.55
C LEU A 26 -3.59 -23.90 -10.87
N PHE A 27 -2.90 -22.80 -11.20
CA PHE A 27 -3.19 -22.00 -12.39
C PHE A 27 -2.29 -22.31 -13.59
N ASP A 28 -1.15 -22.97 -13.40
CA ASP A 28 -0.37 -23.59 -14.47
C ASP A 28 -1.09 -24.88 -14.94
N THR A 29 -2.21 -24.69 -15.62
CA THR A 29 -3.08 -25.80 -16.04
C THR A 29 -2.43 -26.72 -17.07
N SER A 30 -1.42 -26.24 -17.77
CA SER A 30 -0.64 -26.98 -18.77
C SER A 30 0.54 -27.76 -18.17
N GLY A 31 0.94 -27.46 -16.93
CA GLY A 31 2.15 -27.99 -16.31
C GLY A 31 3.44 -27.55 -17.00
N SER A 32 3.39 -26.43 -17.69
CA SER A 32 4.53 -25.88 -18.45
C SER A 32 5.58 -25.21 -17.57
N GLY A 33 5.26 -24.94 -16.31
CA GLY A 33 6.08 -24.14 -15.40
C GLY A 33 5.93 -22.63 -15.59
N THR A 34 4.98 -22.21 -16.42
CA THR A 34 4.64 -20.80 -16.68
C THR A 34 3.13 -20.61 -16.73
N ILE A 35 2.66 -19.40 -16.39
CA ILE A 35 1.25 -19.00 -16.45
C ILE A 35 1.06 -17.86 -17.45
N GLU A 36 -0.05 -17.90 -18.18
CA GLU A 36 -0.42 -16.83 -19.10
C GLU A 36 -0.99 -15.60 -18.33
N PRO A 37 -0.99 -14.39 -18.95
CA PRO A 37 -1.56 -13.18 -18.33
C PRO A 37 -3.02 -13.34 -17.86
N LYS A 38 -3.81 -14.17 -18.52
CA LYS A 38 -5.19 -14.46 -18.14
C LYS A 38 -5.25 -15.31 -16.87
N GLU A 39 -4.37 -16.31 -16.78
CA GLU A 39 -4.23 -17.20 -15.62
C GLU A 39 -3.64 -16.41 -14.43
N LEU A 40 -2.66 -15.52 -14.67
CA LEU A 40 -2.12 -14.61 -13.67
C LEU A 40 -3.22 -13.78 -13.01
N LYS A 41 -4.17 -13.26 -13.79
CA LYS A 41 -5.30 -12.49 -13.25
C LYS A 41 -6.15 -13.33 -12.29
N VAL A 42 -6.39 -14.59 -12.63
CA VAL A 42 -7.19 -15.50 -11.80
C VAL A 42 -6.42 -15.90 -10.55
N ALA A 43 -5.12 -16.17 -10.68
CA ALA A 43 -4.24 -16.49 -9.55
C ALA A 43 -4.18 -15.35 -8.51
N LEU A 44 -4.01 -14.10 -8.96
CA LEU A 44 -4.00 -12.94 -8.08
C LEU A 44 -5.35 -12.75 -7.38
N ARG A 45 -6.48 -12.99 -8.07
CA ARG A 45 -7.81 -12.95 -7.44
C ARG A 45 -7.99 -14.01 -6.37
N ALA A 46 -7.53 -15.21 -6.61
CA ALA A 46 -7.60 -16.31 -5.64
C ALA A 46 -6.79 -16.00 -4.36
N LEU A 47 -5.75 -15.18 -4.49
CA LEU A 47 -4.91 -14.70 -3.38
C LEU A 47 -5.43 -13.40 -2.73
N GLY A 48 -6.63 -12.95 -3.09
CA GLY A 48 -7.32 -11.81 -2.48
C GLY A 48 -7.02 -10.44 -3.11
N PHE A 49 -6.33 -10.40 -4.26
CA PHE A 49 -6.10 -9.16 -5.00
C PHE A 49 -7.17 -8.96 -6.07
N GLU A 50 -7.44 -7.70 -6.44
CA GLU A 50 -8.38 -7.36 -7.51
C GLU A 50 -7.68 -6.57 -8.64
N PRO A 51 -6.80 -7.22 -9.44
CA PRO A 51 -6.08 -6.53 -10.49
C PRO A 51 -7.02 -6.17 -11.66
N SER A 52 -6.90 -4.95 -12.16
CA SER A 52 -7.51 -4.56 -13.42
C SER A 52 -6.78 -5.22 -14.60
N LYS A 53 -7.31 -5.07 -15.82
CA LYS A 53 -6.63 -5.58 -17.02
C LYS A 53 -5.32 -4.83 -17.28
N GLU A 54 -5.34 -3.52 -17.04
CA GLU A 54 -4.16 -2.65 -17.18
C GLU A 54 -3.07 -3.00 -16.15
N ASP A 55 -3.47 -3.37 -14.92
CA ASP A 55 -2.51 -3.78 -13.89
C ASP A 55 -1.81 -5.08 -14.27
N ILE A 56 -2.55 -6.06 -14.81
CA ILE A 56 -1.95 -7.31 -15.30
C ILE A 56 -0.94 -7.03 -16.42
N GLN A 57 -1.28 -6.18 -17.37
CA GLN A 57 -0.38 -5.82 -18.46
C GLN A 57 0.90 -5.18 -17.95
N LYS A 58 0.80 -4.22 -17.03
CA LYS A 58 1.95 -3.58 -16.39
C LYS A 58 2.79 -4.56 -15.56
N LEU A 59 2.15 -5.54 -14.90
CA LEU A 59 2.87 -6.56 -14.14
C LEU A 59 3.67 -7.48 -15.08
N VAL A 60 3.08 -7.93 -16.16
CA VAL A 60 3.80 -8.74 -17.17
C VAL A 60 4.96 -7.93 -17.74
N GLU A 61 4.74 -6.72 -18.24
CA GLU A 61 5.79 -5.86 -18.79
C GLU A 61 6.93 -5.58 -17.80
N ALA A 62 6.64 -5.51 -16.50
CA ALA A 62 7.64 -5.20 -15.48
C ALA A 62 8.41 -6.42 -14.97
N PHE A 63 7.81 -7.61 -15.01
CA PHE A 63 8.34 -8.83 -14.38
C PHE A 63 8.71 -9.93 -15.35
N ASP A 64 8.15 -9.97 -16.55
CA ASP A 64 8.56 -10.87 -17.64
C ASP A 64 9.92 -10.39 -18.20
N LYS A 65 10.98 -10.91 -17.60
CA LYS A 65 12.37 -10.49 -17.90
C LYS A 65 12.92 -11.11 -19.16
N ASP A 66 12.41 -12.26 -19.54
CA ASP A 66 12.84 -13.01 -20.71
C ASP A 66 11.99 -12.73 -21.94
N GLU A 67 10.99 -11.81 -21.80
CA GLU A 67 10.07 -11.42 -22.86
C GLU A 67 9.32 -12.60 -23.48
N SER A 68 9.06 -13.64 -22.67
CA SER A 68 8.36 -14.87 -23.12
C SER A 68 6.85 -14.64 -23.33
N GLY A 69 6.30 -13.56 -22.76
CA GLY A 69 4.87 -13.26 -22.75
C GLY A 69 4.09 -14.09 -21.70
N THR A 70 4.79 -14.90 -20.90
CA THR A 70 4.26 -15.71 -19.81
C THR A 70 5.03 -15.42 -18.52
N ILE A 71 4.54 -15.88 -17.39
CA ILE A 71 5.17 -15.63 -16.09
C ILE A 71 5.61 -16.96 -15.49
N ASP A 72 6.92 -17.11 -15.25
CA ASP A 72 7.46 -18.24 -14.52
C ASP A 72 7.25 -18.12 -13.00
N PHE A 73 7.58 -19.18 -12.24
CA PHE A 73 7.37 -19.16 -10.78
C PHE A 73 8.20 -18.10 -10.07
N HIS A 74 9.43 -17.79 -10.51
CA HIS A 74 10.27 -16.78 -9.88
C HIS A 74 9.75 -15.37 -10.13
N GLU A 75 9.25 -15.11 -11.32
CA GLU A 75 8.61 -13.86 -11.70
C GLU A 75 7.28 -13.68 -10.99
N PHE A 76 6.49 -14.76 -10.87
CA PHE A 76 5.27 -14.78 -10.07
C PHE A 76 5.54 -14.48 -8.59
N LEU A 77 6.58 -15.09 -8.01
CA LEU A 77 6.99 -14.83 -6.64
C LEU A 77 7.38 -13.34 -6.44
N ALA A 78 8.09 -12.77 -7.40
CA ALA A 78 8.46 -11.34 -7.35
C ALA A 78 7.23 -10.42 -7.45
N ILE A 79 6.24 -10.77 -8.28
CA ILE A 79 4.95 -10.08 -8.37
C ILE A 79 4.23 -10.15 -7.01
N MET A 80 4.18 -11.32 -6.40
CA MET A 80 3.52 -11.53 -5.12
C MET A 80 4.18 -10.73 -3.99
N MET A 81 5.51 -10.74 -3.91
CA MET A 81 6.23 -9.91 -2.93
C MET A 81 5.92 -8.43 -3.07
N LYS A 82 5.85 -7.93 -4.31
CA LYS A 82 5.48 -6.54 -4.57
C LYS A 82 4.04 -6.27 -4.12
N LYS A 83 3.10 -7.13 -4.49
CA LYS A 83 1.68 -6.95 -4.17
C LYS A 83 1.39 -7.04 -2.67
N MET A 84 2.00 -7.97 -1.97
CA MET A 84 1.90 -8.06 -0.51
C MET A 84 2.46 -6.81 0.17
N GLY A 85 3.63 -6.32 -0.27
CA GLY A 85 4.20 -5.08 0.25
C GLY A 85 3.35 -3.83 -0.03
N GLU A 86 2.67 -3.76 -1.17
CA GLU A 86 1.71 -2.69 -1.48
C GLU A 86 0.48 -2.76 -0.57
N THR A 87 -0.03 -3.95 -0.26
CA THR A 87 -1.17 -4.16 0.63
C THR A 87 -0.80 -3.79 2.07
N ASP A 88 0.32 -4.30 2.58
CA ASP A 88 0.78 -3.98 3.94
C ASP A 88 0.99 -2.46 4.13
N GLN A 89 1.51 -1.79 3.11
CA GLN A 89 1.70 -0.34 3.15
C GLN A 89 0.37 0.42 3.13
N LYS A 90 -0.61 -0.06 2.37
CA LYS A 90 -1.95 0.52 2.32
C LYS A 90 -2.66 0.33 3.67
N ASP A 91 -2.64 -0.88 4.21
CA ASP A 91 -3.28 -1.20 5.49
C ASP A 91 -2.66 -0.38 6.63
N ALA A 92 -1.33 -0.21 6.64
CA ALA A 92 -0.65 0.65 7.62
C ALA A 92 -1.03 2.13 7.49
N LEU A 93 -1.26 2.62 6.26
CA LEU A 93 -1.72 4.00 6.03
C LEU A 93 -3.19 4.18 6.42
N ASP A 94 -4.04 3.19 6.17
CA ASP A 94 -5.44 3.18 6.61
C ASP A 94 -5.52 3.17 8.14
N GLU A 95 -4.74 2.33 8.80
CA GLU A 95 -4.66 2.30 10.27
C GLU A 95 -4.15 3.62 10.85
N ALA A 96 -3.09 4.19 10.26
CA ALA A 96 -2.57 5.49 10.68
C ALA A 96 -3.61 6.60 10.51
N PHE A 97 -4.37 6.62 9.42
CA PHE A 97 -5.44 7.59 9.22
C PHE A 97 -6.50 7.49 10.33
N HIS A 98 -6.96 6.28 10.65
CA HIS A 98 -7.94 6.05 11.71
C HIS A 98 -7.45 6.44 13.13
N LEU A 99 -6.14 6.44 13.37
CA LEU A 99 -5.59 6.94 14.63
C LEU A 99 -5.76 8.45 14.76
N PHE A 100 -5.77 9.17 13.65
CA PHE A 100 -5.97 10.62 13.61
C PHE A 100 -7.43 11.04 13.48
N ASP A 101 -8.23 10.32 12.71
CA ASP A 101 -9.67 10.53 12.53
C ASP A 101 -10.43 9.98 13.75
N LYS A 102 -10.64 10.82 14.76
CA LYS A 102 -11.19 10.40 16.06
C LYS A 102 -12.69 10.19 16.06
N ASP A 103 -13.41 10.93 15.24
CA ASP A 103 -14.86 10.80 15.13
C ASP A 103 -15.31 9.86 14.00
N GLY A 104 -14.38 9.44 13.11
CA GLY A 104 -14.62 8.46 12.06
C GLY A 104 -15.42 9.02 10.88
N ASP A 105 -15.37 10.34 10.67
CA ASP A 105 -16.11 10.99 9.58
C ASP A 105 -15.39 10.94 8.22
N GLY A 106 -14.13 10.51 8.20
CA GLY A 106 -13.30 10.36 6.99
C GLY A 106 -12.44 11.59 6.66
N ASP A 107 -12.43 12.58 7.54
CA ASP A 107 -11.64 13.78 7.43
C ASP A 107 -10.90 14.06 8.76
N ILE A 108 -9.60 14.32 8.72
CA ILE A 108 -8.86 14.77 9.90
C ILE A 108 -9.05 16.28 10.04
N THR A 109 -9.75 16.69 11.08
CA THR A 109 -10.07 18.07 11.41
C THR A 109 -9.11 18.66 12.45
N PHE A 110 -9.32 19.93 12.80
CA PHE A 110 -8.59 20.55 13.89
C PHE A 110 -8.88 19.90 15.26
N GLU A 111 -10.12 19.50 15.50
CA GLU A 111 -10.52 18.86 16.76
C GLU A 111 -9.87 17.48 16.89
N ASP A 112 -9.74 16.75 15.80
CA ASP A 112 -9.04 15.45 15.77
C ASP A 112 -7.56 15.61 16.09
N LEU A 113 -6.87 16.57 15.46
CA LEU A 113 -5.46 16.84 15.76
C LEU A 113 -5.26 17.27 17.22
N LYS A 114 -6.18 18.06 17.77
CA LYS A 114 -6.14 18.49 19.16
C LYS A 114 -6.32 17.32 20.12
N ALA A 115 -7.24 16.38 19.80
CA ALA A 115 -7.45 15.17 20.58
C ALA A 115 -6.21 14.26 20.56
N VAL A 116 -5.58 14.08 19.40
CA VAL A 116 -4.35 13.30 19.24
C VAL A 116 -3.19 13.93 20.01
N ALA A 117 -2.98 15.25 19.89
CA ALA A 117 -1.94 15.96 20.63
C ALA A 117 -2.11 15.78 22.14
N PHE A 118 -3.35 15.85 22.63
CA PHE A 118 -3.67 15.62 24.05
C PHE A 118 -3.34 14.17 24.47
N GLU A 119 -3.70 13.16 23.68
CA GLU A 119 -3.40 11.75 23.96
C GLU A 119 -1.90 11.47 24.01
N LEU A 120 -1.12 12.14 23.15
CA LEU A 120 0.34 12.02 23.11
C LEU A 120 1.06 12.85 24.17
N ASN A 121 0.33 13.60 25.02
CA ASN A 121 0.88 14.57 25.96
C ASN A 121 1.81 15.62 25.29
N GLU A 122 1.53 15.94 24.02
CA GLU A 122 2.25 16.99 23.29
C GLU A 122 1.63 18.34 23.59
N THR A 123 2.47 19.30 24.02
CA THR A 123 2.06 20.68 24.26
C THR A 123 2.18 21.50 22.99
N MET A 124 1.18 21.43 22.13
CA MET A 124 1.09 22.24 20.92
C MET A 124 0.01 23.31 21.09
N THR A 125 0.30 24.50 20.59
CA THR A 125 -0.69 25.62 20.58
C THR A 125 -1.72 25.38 19.47
N ASP A 126 -2.90 26.00 19.63
CA ASP A 126 -3.96 25.92 18.61
C ASP A 126 -3.48 26.50 17.27
N GLU A 127 -2.59 27.51 17.29
CA GLU A 127 -1.97 28.06 16.07
C GLU A 127 -1.06 27.07 15.37
N GLU A 128 -0.22 26.33 16.10
CA GLU A 128 0.68 25.30 15.55
C GLU A 128 -0.12 24.14 14.92
N LEU A 129 -1.16 23.67 15.61
CA LEU A 129 -2.06 22.63 15.09
C LEU A 129 -2.77 23.09 13.82
N MET A 130 -3.25 24.33 13.79
CA MET A 130 -3.91 24.89 12.61
C MET A 130 -2.93 25.09 11.45
N GLU A 131 -1.68 25.44 11.70
CA GLU A 131 -0.66 25.57 10.67
C GLU A 131 -0.29 24.20 10.08
N MET A 132 -0.16 23.16 10.91
CA MET A 132 0.02 21.78 10.46
C MET A 132 -1.14 21.33 9.56
N LEU A 133 -2.37 21.58 9.98
CA LEU A 133 -3.55 21.21 9.23
C LEU A 133 -3.61 21.92 7.87
N LYS A 134 -3.32 23.23 7.83
CA LYS A 134 -3.25 24.00 6.58
C LYS A 134 -2.14 23.53 5.65
N GLY A 135 -1.01 23.12 6.20
CA GLY A 135 0.11 22.57 5.42
C GLY A 135 -0.21 21.21 4.78
N ALA A 136 -1.03 20.40 5.43
CA ALA A 136 -1.44 19.09 4.97
C ALA A 136 -2.72 19.12 4.10
N SER A 137 -3.61 20.06 4.37
CA SER A 137 -4.90 20.18 3.67
C SER A 137 -4.74 20.82 2.29
N GLN A 138 -5.30 20.18 1.29
CA GLN A 138 -5.43 20.74 -0.06
C GLN A 138 -6.84 21.28 -0.35
N ASN A 139 -7.82 20.89 0.46
CA ASN A 139 -9.23 21.24 0.26
C ASN A 139 -9.94 21.51 1.60
N LYS A 140 -11.14 22.05 1.50
CA LYS A 140 -12.06 22.14 2.64
C LYS A 140 -13.01 20.93 2.64
N ASN A 141 -13.41 20.47 3.84
CA ASN A 141 -14.42 19.45 3.99
C ASN A 141 -15.83 19.94 3.55
N ALA A 142 -16.81 19.08 3.62
CA ALA A 142 -18.20 19.40 3.27
C ALA A 142 -18.79 20.54 4.15
N ALA A 143 -18.28 20.75 5.36
CA ALA A 143 -18.65 21.83 6.26
C ALA A 143 -17.94 23.17 5.95
N GLY A 144 -16.99 23.18 5.00
CA GLY A 144 -16.20 24.34 4.63
C GLY A 144 -15.00 24.60 5.55
N GLU A 145 -14.65 23.66 6.39
CA GLU A 145 -13.52 23.69 7.32
C GLU A 145 -12.26 23.15 6.67
N THR A 146 -11.10 23.59 7.15
CA THR A 146 -9.82 23.01 6.72
C THR A 146 -9.70 21.61 7.30
N ALA A 147 -9.58 20.60 6.43
CA ALA A 147 -9.48 19.21 6.84
C ALA A 147 -8.58 18.42 5.88
N VAL A 148 -8.07 17.28 6.31
CA VAL A 148 -7.25 16.37 5.53
C VAL A 148 -8.03 15.07 5.29
N SER A 149 -8.51 14.87 4.07
CA SER A 149 -9.19 13.64 3.71
C SER A 149 -8.22 12.43 3.68
N ASP A 150 -8.75 11.23 3.81
CA ASP A 150 -8.00 9.97 3.69
C ASP A 150 -7.09 9.95 2.45
N GLN A 151 -7.61 10.36 1.30
CA GLN A 151 -6.82 10.43 0.07
C GLN A 151 -5.65 11.43 0.15
N ALA A 152 -5.88 12.62 0.72
CA ALA A 152 -4.84 13.64 0.88
C ALA A 152 -3.75 13.18 1.85
N PHE A 153 -4.13 12.54 2.96
CA PHE A 153 -3.24 11.93 3.93
C PHE A 153 -2.32 10.88 3.30
N LYS A 154 -2.88 9.94 2.58
CA LYS A 154 -2.14 8.88 1.88
C LYS A 154 -1.19 9.44 0.83
N GLN A 155 -1.62 10.45 0.06
CA GLN A 155 -0.74 11.11 -0.93
C GLN A 155 0.43 11.85 -0.27
N MET A 156 0.21 12.50 0.87
CA MET A 156 1.24 13.20 1.59
C MET A 156 2.33 12.24 2.09
N LEU A 157 1.94 11.14 2.72
CA LEU A 157 2.88 10.14 3.25
C LEU A 157 3.60 9.36 2.15
N SER A 158 2.93 9.03 1.04
CA SER A 158 3.57 8.35 -0.09
C SER A 158 4.59 9.22 -0.81
N LYS A 159 4.39 10.54 -0.89
CA LYS A 159 5.39 11.49 -1.42
C LYS A 159 6.60 11.63 -0.50
N SER A 160 6.40 11.58 0.81
CA SER A 160 7.47 11.67 1.81
C SER A 160 8.41 10.45 1.74
N SER A 161 7.89 9.27 1.38
CA SER A 161 8.66 8.03 1.26
C SER A 161 9.54 7.97 0.00
N ASN A 162 9.23 8.74 -1.04
CA ASN A 162 9.96 8.75 -2.31
C ASN A 162 11.10 9.76 -2.38
N ASN A 163 11.34 10.54 -1.31
CA ASN A 163 12.31 11.64 -1.29
C ASN A 163 13.55 11.33 -0.41
N GLN A 164 13.87 10.04 -0.17
CA GLN A 164 15.08 9.61 0.53
C GLN A 164 15.97 8.75 -0.37
#